data_52a485bb637beb60ae3fb0d7c3c96637
#
_entry.id   52a485bb637beb60ae3fb0d7c3c96637
#
_cell.length_a   1.000
_cell.length_b   1.000
_cell.length_c   1.000
_cell.angle_alpha   90.00
_cell.angle_beta   90.00
_cell.angle_gamma   90.00
#
_symmetry.space_group_name_H-M   'P 1'
#
loop_
_entity.id
_entity.type
_entity.pdbx_description
1 polymer ?
#
loop_
_entity_poly.entity_id
_entity_poly.type
_entity_poly.pdbx_seq_one_letter_code
_entity_poly.pdbx_strand_id
1 'polypeptide(L)'
;MRKGFKGFMNKVFKVVYSKSKGCYVVVPETAKNNNGKKKVLASVLAGLAVAGAMGGIAPQQAMAGVDTGNSHVNIWAETSPKSNGQNYNVGQNSIVVGYQNTTDNVAGHDGKVAIGAKNTSTNNASTAVGNENKATGGAATAVGAGNTASGKASVALGNVNNADAKAAIAIGTYNNVNYTKGSWQTTPKPAGEYSTVVGNYSSATGTSASAMGVYTNATGAGSFAAGYNNNAKGQNSVAIGSENTSHVADTVTLGQFNNAKTMGGISIGKNNLTDSSNDGRNAANTRDENSQIAIGRDNVATHLDTIAIGRETTASGSGSTVVGARAEASGDNSIAIGQSGKGSPKVIASGVNSIAIGMQSQATGEAAIAEGAGSRAGGKYGVALGRTTKANA
;
A
#
# COMPACT_ATOMS: atom_id res chain seq x y z
N MET A 1 57.76 -8.52 30.94
CA MET A 1 57.91 -8.78 29.49
C MET A 1 56.63 -8.43 28.79
N ARG A 2 56.56 -7.26 28.15
CA ARG A 2 55.40 -6.83 27.35
C ARG A 2 55.79 -7.06 25.89
N LYS A 3 55.12 -7.97 25.19
CA LYS A 3 55.23 -8.12 23.72
C LYS A 3 54.15 -7.23 23.08
N GLY A 4 54.65 -6.23 22.35
CA GLY A 4 53.77 -5.31 21.59
C GLY A 4 53.12 -6.00 20.39
N PHE A 5 51.86 -5.78 20.22
CA PHE A 5 51.09 -6.06 19.00
C PHE A 5 51.48 -5.03 17.95
N LYS A 6 52.18 -5.47 16.90
CA LYS A 6 52.37 -4.72 15.66
C LYS A 6 51.06 -4.82 14.86
N GLY A 7 50.34 -3.74 14.76
CA GLY A 7 49.19 -3.65 13.87
C GLY A 7 49.62 -3.75 12.42
N PHE A 8 49.05 -4.72 11.70
CA PHE A 8 49.13 -4.78 10.25
C PHE A 8 48.16 -3.77 9.65
N MET A 9 48.68 -2.62 9.24
CA MET A 9 47.95 -1.76 8.32
C MET A 9 48.16 -2.29 6.89
N ASN A 10 47.19 -3.01 6.34
CA ASN A 10 47.17 -3.38 4.93
C ASN A 10 46.89 -2.10 4.11
N LYS A 11 47.95 -1.50 3.56
CA LYS A 11 47.83 -0.48 2.52
C LYS A 11 47.58 -1.19 1.19
N VAL A 12 46.31 -1.40 0.85
CA VAL A 12 45.92 -2.14 -0.36
C VAL A 12 46.01 -1.29 -1.64
N PHE A 13 46.03 0.07 -1.49
CA PHE A 13 45.99 0.97 -2.62
C PHE A 13 46.93 2.19 -2.45
N LYS A 14 47.46 2.68 -3.56
CA LYS A 14 48.18 3.96 -3.64
C LYS A 14 47.52 4.91 -4.64
N VAL A 15 47.66 6.18 -4.41
CA VAL A 15 47.20 7.24 -5.32
C VAL A 15 48.31 7.61 -6.25
N VAL A 16 48.10 7.56 -7.56
CA VAL A 16 49.07 7.96 -8.58
C VAL A 16 48.43 8.93 -9.56
N TYR A 17 49.21 9.92 -10.02
CA TYR A 17 48.76 10.85 -11.03
C TYR A 17 48.81 10.20 -12.42
N SER A 18 47.67 10.13 -13.09
CA SER A 18 47.56 9.59 -14.45
C SER A 18 47.72 10.72 -15.46
N LYS A 19 48.88 10.78 -16.14
CA LYS A 19 49.15 11.77 -17.20
C LYS A 19 48.17 11.67 -18.38
N SER A 20 47.62 10.47 -18.64
CA SER A 20 46.65 10.26 -19.74
C SER A 20 45.23 10.72 -19.41
N LYS A 21 44.89 10.81 -18.12
CA LYS A 21 43.59 11.26 -17.63
C LYS A 21 43.60 12.63 -16.97
N GLY A 22 44.76 13.20 -16.76
CA GLY A 22 44.91 14.50 -16.12
C GLY A 22 44.45 14.57 -14.66
N CYS A 23 44.29 13.42 -13.97
CA CYS A 23 43.80 13.36 -12.60
C CYS A 23 44.53 12.31 -11.76
N TYR A 24 44.39 12.40 -10.43
CA TYR A 24 44.83 11.36 -9.51
C TYR A 24 43.90 10.17 -9.52
N VAL A 25 44.44 8.95 -9.63
CA VAL A 25 43.70 7.70 -9.59
C VAL A 25 44.23 6.79 -8.49
N VAL A 26 43.35 6.08 -7.85
CA VAL A 26 43.66 5.06 -6.84
C VAL A 26 43.99 3.75 -7.55
N VAL A 27 45.18 3.22 -7.31
CA VAL A 27 45.61 1.94 -7.92
C VAL A 27 46.10 0.97 -6.85
N PRO A 28 46.00 -0.36 -7.06
CA PRO A 28 46.56 -1.33 -6.15
C PRO A 28 48.08 -1.09 -5.97
N GLU A 29 48.59 -1.27 -4.77
CA GLU A 29 49.99 -1.01 -4.43
C GLU A 29 50.97 -1.87 -5.26
N THR A 30 50.48 -3.02 -5.74
CA THR A 30 51.24 -3.96 -6.61
C THR A 30 51.22 -3.58 -8.09
N ALA A 31 50.48 -2.53 -8.49
CA ALA A 31 50.44 -2.11 -9.89
C ALA A 31 51.77 -1.53 -10.31
N LYS A 32 52.52 -2.26 -11.17
CA LYS A 32 53.71 -1.77 -11.84
C LYS A 32 53.34 -0.89 -13.03
N ASN A 33 54.07 0.21 -13.21
CA ASN A 33 53.89 1.13 -14.32
C ASN A 33 54.43 0.44 -15.61
N ASN A 34 53.55 -0.25 -16.35
CA ASN A 34 53.87 -0.79 -17.67
C ASN A 34 53.39 0.19 -18.74
N ASN A 35 54.33 0.91 -19.31
CA ASN A 35 54.18 1.60 -20.60
C ASN A 35 54.00 0.54 -21.70
N GLY A 36 52.76 0.12 -21.98
CA GLY A 36 52.52 -0.87 -23.01
C GLY A 36 51.05 -1.32 -23.09
N LYS A 37 50.39 -0.71 -24.01
CA LYS A 37 49.17 -1.13 -24.70
C LYS A 37 48.62 -2.54 -24.37
N LYS A 38 47.35 -2.59 -23.96
CA LYS A 38 46.42 -3.75 -24.08
C LYS A 38 46.57 -4.93 -23.09
N LYS A 39 46.53 -4.69 -21.77
CA LYS A 39 46.34 -5.84 -20.83
C LYS A 39 45.54 -5.54 -19.54
N VAL A 40 44.84 -4.41 -19.42
CA VAL A 40 44.11 -4.11 -18.18
C VAL A 40 42.69 -4.72 -18.15
N LEU A 41 42.17 -5.15 -19.30
CA LEU A 41 40.87 -5.85 -19.36
C LEU A 41 40.90 -7.31 -18.94
N ALA A 42 42.06 -7.98 -19.07
CA ALA A 42 42.18 -9.41 -18.77
C ALA A 42 42.24 -9.73 -17.26
N SER A 43 42.64 -8.78 -16.42
CA SER A 43 42.78 -9.02 -14.97
C SER A 43 41.51 -8.81 -14.16
N VAL A 44 40.53 -8.08 -14.68
CA VAL A 44 39.18 -7.94 -14.05
C VAL A 44 38.35 -9.20 -14.37
N LEU A 45 38.51 -9.79 -15.55
CA LEU A 45 37.87 -11.05 -15.94
C LEU A 45 38.41 -12.26 -15.21
N ALA A 46 39.71 -12.28 -14.85
CA ALA A 46 40.32 -13.40 -14.10
C ALA A 46 39.87 -13.43 -12.62
N GLY A 47 39.44 -12.32 -12.03
CA GLY A 47 38.90 -12.28 -10.66
C GLY A 47 37.51 -12.86 -10.51
N LEU A 48 36.69 -12.87 -11.56
CA LEU A 48 35.36 -13.49 -11.55
C LEU A 48 35.40 -15.02 -11.79
N ALA A 49 36.47 -15.52 -12.36
CA ALA A 49 36.62 -16.98 -12.66
C ALA A 49 37.04 -17.82 -11.45
N VAL A 50 37.51 -17.25 -10.35
CA VAL A 50 38.04 -17.97 -9.18
C VAL A 50 37.00 -18.33 -8.13
N ALA A 51 35.80 -17.74 -8.18
CA ALA A 51 34.70 -18.05 -7.23
C ALA A 51 33.91 -19.33 -7.55
N GLY A 52 34.22 -20.04 -8.66
CA GLY A 52 33.51 -21.25 -9.11
C GLY A 52 34.24 -22.59 -8.93
N ALA A 53 35.45 -22.61 -8.36
CA ALA A 53 36.30 -23.82 -8.34
C ALA A 53 36.32 -24.51 -6.98
N MET A 54 35.15 -24.93 -6.44
CA MET A 54 35.09 -26.00 -5.44
C MET A 54 33.95 -26.96 -5.78
N GLY A 55 34.27 -27.93 -6.60
CA GLY A 55 33.38 -29.05 -6.93
C GLY A 55 33.55 -29.46 -8.37
N GLY A 56 34.44 -30.42 -8.62
CA GLY A 56 34.73 -31.26 -9.78
C GLY A 56 33.98 -31.12 -11.10
N ILE A 57 33.79 -29.89 -11.63
CA ILE A 57 33.24 -29.64 -12.96
C ILE A 57 34.27 -28.80 -13.73
N ALA A 58 34.61 -29.25 -14.94
CA ALA A 58 35.54 -28.55 -15.82
C ALA A 58 35.19 -27.05 -15.93
N PRO A 59 36.19 -26.12 -15.96
CA PRO A 59 35.92 -24.69 -16.05
C PRO A 59 35.16 -24.39 -17.35
N GLN A 60 33.89 -24.02 -17.21
CA GLN A 60 33.11 -23.51 -18.34
C GLN A 60 33.67 -22.14 -18.68
N GLN A 61 34.09 -21.96 -19.91
CA GLN A 61 34.58 -20.67 -20.40
C GLN A 61 33.43 -19.67 -20.39
N ALA A 62 33.50 -18.66 -19.51
CA ALA A 62 32.65 -17.48 -19.62
C ALA A 62 33.10 -16.70 -20.88
N MET A 63 32.35 -16.79 -21.95
CA MET A 63 32.60 -15.98 -23.15
C MET A 63 31.98 -14.60 -22.91
N ALA A 64 32.83 -13.61 -22.64
CA ALA A 64 32.41 -12.21 -22.68
C ALA A 64 32.62 -11.66 -24.08
N GLY A 65 31.56 -11.46 -24.83
CA GLY A 65 31.59 -10.72 -26.09
C GLY A 65 31.44 -9.23 -25.79
N VAL A 66 32.46 -8.41 -26.08
CA VAL A 66 32.31 -6.94 -26.12
C VAL A 66 32.21 -6.57 -27.59
N ASP A 67 31.00 -6.33 -28.06
CA ASP A 67 30.79 -5.76 -29.39
C ASP A 67 30.89 -4.24 -29.31
N THR A 68 31.94 -3.69 -29.94
CA THR A 68 32.22 -2.25 -29.93
C THR A 68 31.53 -1.50 -31.07
N GLY A 69 30.75 -2.18 -31.93
CA GLY A 69 30.12 -1.59 -33.09
C GLY A 69 28.81 -0.86 -32.81
N ASN A 70 28.07 -1.23 -31.74
CA ASN A 70 26.71 -0.75 -31.44
C ASN A 70 26.49 -0.41 -29.96
N SER A 71 27.44 0.17 -29.26
CA SER A 71 27.31 0.78 -27.92
C SER A 71 26.57 -0.06 -26.86
N HIS A 72 26.63 -1.40 -26.93
CA HIS A 72 26.01 -2.27 -25.94
C HIS A 72 27.01 -3.17 -25.22
N VAL A 73 26.67 -3.60 -23.98
CA VAL A 73 27.42 -4.58 -23.21
C VAL A 73 26.56 -5.85 -23.09
N ASN A 74 27.07 -6.95 -23.64
CA ASN A 74 26.40 -8.25 -23.55
C ASN A 74 27.37 -9.27 -22.92
N ILE A 75 27.00 -9.81 -21.75
CA ILE A 75 27.75 -10.83 -21.01
C ILE A 75 26.81 -11.98 -20.69
N TRP A 76 27.14 -13.19 -21.12
CA TRP A 76 26.38 -14.41 -20.81
C TRP A 76 27.28 -15.55 -20.33
N ALA A 77 26.70 -16.46 -19.57
CA ALA A 77 27.34 -17.72 -19.16
C ALA A 77 26.67 -18.91 -19.88
N GLU A 78 27.46 -19.74 -20.54
CA GLU A 78 27.01 -20.99 -21.15
C GLU A 78 27.17 -22.12 -20.13
N THR A 79 26.06 -22.71 -19.69
CA THR A 79 26.08 -23.75 -18.64
C THR A 79 26.03 -25.17 -19.17
N SER A 80 25.86 -25.38 -20.49
CA SER A 80 25.87 -26.70 -21.14
C SER A 80 25.92 -26.57 -22.66
N PRO A 81 26.58 -27.48 -23.38
CA PRO A 81 26.61 -27.48 -24.85
C PRO A 81 25.22 -27.67 -25.52
N LYS A 82 24.19 -27.94 -24.76
CA LYS A 82 22.80 -28.10 -25.24
C LYS A 82 21.80 -27.10 -24.66
N SER A 83 22.18 -26.23 -23.75
CA SER A 83 21.29 -25.19 -23.20
C SER A 83 21.65 -23.85 -23.84
N ASN A 84 20.69 -23.28 -24.56
CA ASN A 84 20.84 -21.98 -25.19
C ASN A 84 20.75 -20.88 -24.11
N GLY A 85 21.86 -20.70 -23.33
CA GLY A 85 21.98 -19.75 -22.26
C GLY A 85 22.18 -18.30 -22.70
N GLN A 86 22.11 -18.04 -24.02
CA GLN A 86 22.36 -16.75 -24.61
C GLN A 86 21.27 -15.76 -24.27
N ASN A 87 21.66 -14.49 -24.15
CA ASN A 87 20.71 -13.39 -24.10
C ASN A 87 20.11 -13.13 -25.49
N TYR A 88 18.85 -12.75 -25.55
CA TYR A 88 18.11 -12.60 -26.79
C TYR A 88 17.89 -11.13 -27.16
N ASN A 89 17.92 -10.83 -28.47
CA ASN A 89 17.56 -9.52 -29.02
C ASN A 89 18.25 -8.35 -28.34
N VAL A 90 19.58 -8.42 -28.22
CA VAL A 90 20.35 -7.35 -27.56
C VAL A 90 20.28 -6.08 -28.41
N GLY A 91 19.50 -5.11 -27.96
CA GLY A 91 19.31 -3.83 -28.65
C GLY A 91 20.48 -2.86 -28.45
N GLN A 92 20.49 -1.78 -29.23
CA GLN A 92 21.49 -0.72 -29.13
C GLN A 92 21.44 -0.04 -27.75
N ASN A 93 22.58 0.53 -27.29
CA ASN A 93 22.72 1.23 -26.03
C ASN A 93 22.16 0.47 -24.81
N SER A 94 22.28 -0.87 -24.81
CA SER A 94 21.76 -1.72 -23.74
C SER A 94 22.86 -2.40 -22.95
N ILE A 95 22.55 -2.72 -21.67
CA ILE A 95 23.38 -3.55 -20.79
C ILE A 95 22.63 -4.84 -20.53
N VAL A 96 23.19 -5.98 -20.97
CA VAL A 96 22.58 -7.29 -20.80
C VAL A 96 23.61 -8.24 -20.17
N VAL A 97 23.34 -8.71 -18.96
CA VAL A 97 24.27 -9.57 -18.21
C VAL A 97 23.53 -10.77 -17.61
N GLY A 98 24.01 -11.98 -17.89
CA GLY A 98 23.50 -13.21 -17.27
C GLY A 98 22.87 -14.19 -18.25
N TYR A 99 21.78 -14.84 -17.86
CA TYR A 99 21.21 -15.99 -18.56
C TYR A 99 19.83 -15.71 -19.16
N GLN A 100 19.66 -15.93 -20.46
CA GLN A 100 18.37 -15.79 -21.18
C GLN A 100 17.64 -14.47 -20.96
N ASN A 101 18.39 -13.37 -20.77
CA ASN A 101 17.76 -12.05 -20.70
C ASN A 101 17.39 -11.57 -22.11
N THR A 102 16.33 -10.78 -22.21
CA THR A 102 15.82 -10.24 -23.46
C THR A 102 15.74 -8.72 -23.44
N THR A 103 16.27 -8.05 -24.45
CA THR A 103 15.99 -6.65 -24.76
C THR A 103 15.51 -6.55 -26.21
N ASP A 104 14.70 -5.54 -26.54
CA ASP A 104 14.30 -5.34 -27.93
C ASP A 104 15.37 -4.57 -28.74
N ASN A 105 15.33 -4.69 -30.07
CA ASN A 105 16.17 -3.94 -31.00
C ASN A 105 15.31 -2.97 -31.84
N VAL A 106 14.47 -2.19 -31.18
CA VAL A 106 13.60 -1.21 -31.83
C VAL A 106 14.31 0.14 -31.84
N ALA A 107 14.32 0.83 -32.98
CA ALA A 107 14.91 2.14 -33.11
C ALA A 107 14.26 3.15 -32.13
N GLY A 108 15.09 3.91 -31.39
CA GLY A 108 14.61 4.85 -30.38
C GLY A 108 14.32 4.21 -29.01
N HIS A 109 14.51 2.88 -28.85
CA HIS A 109 14.46 2.20 -27.57
C HIS A 109 15.87 2.05 -26.98
N ASP A 110 16.40 3.11 -26.42
CA ASP A 110 17.77 3.15 -25.90
C ASP A 110 17.83 3.02 -24.36
N GLY A 111 19.02 2.73 -23.84
CA GLY A 111 19.31 2.72 -22.39
C GLY A 111 18.68 1.58 -21.60
N LYS A 112 18.44 0.44 -22.24
CA LYS A 112 17.87 -0.74 -21.58
C LYS A 112 18.88 -1.48 -20.71
N VAL A 113 18.41 -2.00 -19.57
CA VAL A 113 19.23 -2.81 -18.65
C VAL A 113 18.51 -4.12 -18.34
N ALA A 114 19.16 -5.27 -18.59
CA ALA A 114 18.66 -6.59 -18.23
C ALA A 114 19.78 -7.40 -17.56
N ILE A 115 19.70 -7.59 -16.24
CA ILE A 115 20.77 -8.25 -15.45
C ILE A 115 20.19 -9.41 -14.64
N GLY A 116 20.77 -10.59 -14.75
CA GLY A 116 20.38 -11.79 -14.01
C GLY A 116 19.88 -12.91 -14.90
N ALA A 117 18.73 -13.50 -14.63
CA ALA A 117 18.22 -14.63 -15.41
C ALA A 117 16.80 -14.37 -15.91
N LYS A 118 16.56 -14.63 -17.21
CA LYS A 118 15.26 -14.57 -17.87
C LYS A 118 14.53 -13.24 -17.72
N ASN A 119 15.25 -12.13 -17.55
CA ASN A 119 14.66 -10.82 -17.47
C ASN A 119 14.31 -10.29 -18.87
N THR A 120 13.23 -9.54 -18.96
CA THR A 120 12.81 -8.84 -20.17
C THR A 120 12.84 -7.34 -19.93
N SER A 121 13.66 -6.62 -20.70
CA SER A 121 13.72 -5.15 -20.66
C SER A 121 13.53 -4.65 -22.08
N THR A 122 12.32 -4.23 -22.39
CA THR A 122 11.95 -3.72 -23.71
C THR A 122 11.40 -2.30 -23.57
N ASN A 123 11.61 -1.47 -24.55
CA ASN A 123 11.26 -0.08 -24.51
C ASN A 123 12.35 0.85 -23.92
N ASN A 124 12.22 2.14 -24.17
CA ASN A 124 13.23 3.15 -23.84
C ASN A 124 13.49 3.26 -22.34
N ALA A 125 14.76 3.28 -21.94
CA ALA A 125 15.24 3.44 -20.56
C ALA A 125 14.65 2.45 -19.54
N SER A 126 14.20 1.26 -19.97
CA SER A 126 13.67 0.25 -19.07
C SER A 126 14.77 -0.53 -18.35
N THR A 127 14.50 -0.99 -17.13
CA THR A 127 15.45 -1.72 -16.29
C THR A 127 14.81 -2.97 -15.68
N ALA A 128 15.39 -4.16 -15.95
CA ALA A 128 14.97 -5.43 -15.36
C ALA A 128 16.17 -6.12 -14.70
N VAL A 129 16.14 -6.31 -13.39
CA VAL A 129 17.27 -6.88 -12.62
C VAL A 129 16.80 -7.99 -11.68
N GLY A 130 17.41 -9.18 -11.78
CA GLY A 130 17.10 -10.33 -10.93
C GLY A 130 16.66 -11.55 -11.72
N ASN A 131 15.51 -12.15 -11.40
CA ASN A 131 15.01 -13.37 -12.06
C ASN A 131 13.59 -13.18 -12.60
N GLU A 132 13.37 -13.47 -13.88
CA GLU A 132 12.04 -13.47 -14.53
C GLU A 132 11.28 -12.14 -14.43
N ASN A 133 11.98 -10.99 -14.29
CA ASN A 133 11.35 -9.68 -14.26
C ASN A 133 11.02 -9.17 -15.67
N LYS A 134 9.94 -8.42 -15.79
CA LYS A 134 9.46 -7.81 -17.03
C LYS A 134 9.35 -6.30 -16.88
N ALA A 135 10.27 -5.54 -17.46
CA ALA A 135 10.22 -4.09 -17.58
C ALA A 135 9.93 -3.73 -19.04
N THR A 136 8.66 -3.57 -19.40
CA THR A 136 8.22 -3.38 -20.78
C THR A 136 7.63 -2.00 -21.07
N GLY A 137 7.42 -1.19 -20.03
CA GLY A 137 7.03 0.21 -20.18
C GLY A 137 8.23 1.12 -20.43
N GLY A 138 8.05 2.26 -21.10
CA GLY A 138 9.11 3.28 -21.23
C GLY A 138 9.51 3.82 -19.85
N ALA A 139 10.79 3.85 -19.53
CA ALA A 139 11.36 4.19 -18.22
C ALA A 139 10.84 3.30 -17.07
N ALA A 140 10.38 2.10 -17.36
CA ALA A 140 9.90 1.16 -16.33
C ALA A 140 11.06 0.46 -15.61
N THR A 141 10.87 0.15 -14.33
CA THR A 141 11.86 -0.56 -13.49
C THR A 141 11.23 -1.78 -12.83
N ALA A 142 11.80 -2.97 -13.07
CA ALA A 142 11.42 -4.23 -12.43
C ALA A 142 12.63 -4.89 -11.78
N VAL A 143 12.67 -5.00 -10.44
CA VAL A 143 13.83 -5.53 -9.70
C VAL A 143 13.40 -6.57 -8.68
N GLY A 144 14.06 -7.74 -8.69
CA GLY A 144 13.79 -8.84 -7.79
C GLY A 144 13.43 -10.14 -8.51
N ALA A 145 12.27 -10.73 -8.24
CA ALA A 145 11.85 -11.97 -8.89
C ALA A 145 10.39 -11.92 -9.37
N GLY A 146 10.16 -12.22 -10.64
CA GLY A 146 8.81 -12.32 -11.21
C GLY A 146 8.02 -11.02 -11.27
N ASN A 147 8.67 -9.86 -11.15
CA ASN A 147 7.97 -8.57 -11.18
C ASN A 147 7.62 -8.12 -12.60
N THR A 148 6.49 -7.46 -12.75
CA THR A 148 6.05 -6.86 -14.01
C THR A 148 5.88 -5.35 -13.86
N ALA A 149 6.63 -4.57 -14.63
CA ALA A 149 6.52 -3.13 -14.76
C ALA A 149 6.26 -2.80 -16.23
N SER A 150 4.99 -2.77 -16.64
CA SER A 150 4.60 -2.56 -18.04
C SER A 150 4.01 -1.18 -18.31
N GLY A 151 3.65 -0.43 -17.28
CA GLY A 151 3.24 0.96 -17.42
C GLY A 151 4.41 1.90 -17.72
N LYS A 152 4.17 3.01 -18.40
CA LYS A 152 5.19 4.05 -18.59
C LYS A 152 5.61 4.63 -17.25
N ALA A 153 6.92 4.70 -16.98
CA ALA A 153 7.52 5.15 -15.72
C ALA A 153 7.05 4.36 -14.48
N SER A 154 6.62 3.11 -14.66
CA SER A 154 6.20 2.26 -13.55
C SER A 154 7.37 1.59 -12.83
N VAL A 155 7.16 1.22 -11.56
CA VAL A 155 8.17 0.59 -10.69
C VAL A 155 7.59 -0.64 -10.01
N ALA A 156 8.23 -1.81 -10.19
CA ALA A 156 7.88 -3.05 -9.51
C ALA A 156 9.13 -3.64 -8.83
N LEU A 157 9.17 -3.63 -7.50
CA LEU A 157 10.32 -4.07 -6.71
C LEU A 157 9.94 -5.17 -5.72
N GLY A 158 10.70 -6.25 -5.68
CA GLY A 158 10.54 -7.35 -4.74
C GLY A 158 10.15 -8.66 -5.40
N ASN A 159 9.04 -9.30 -5.03
CA ASN A 159 8.64 -10.59 -5.56
C ASN A 159 7.20 -10.59 -6.11
N VAL A 160 7.03 -10.91 -7.38
CA VAL A 160 5.73 -11.06 -8.05
C VAL A 160 4.82 -9.85 -7.88
N ASN A 161 5.36 -8.65 -8.07
CA ASN A 161 4.57 -7.42 -8.06
C ASN A 161 4.16 -7.03 -9.49
N ASN A 162 2.99 -6.41 -9.65
CA ASN A 162 2.50 -5.91 -10.92
C ASN A 162 2.28 -4.39 -10.88
N ALA A 163 2.96 -3.66 -11.76
CA ALA A 163 2.82 -2.22 -11.97
C ALA A 163 2.59 -1.95 -13.46
N ASP A 164 1.36 -2.20 -13.96
CA ASP A 164 1.01 -2.17 -15.37
C ASP A 164 0.40 -0.85 -15.85
N ALA A 165 0.08 0.06 -14.94
CA ALA A 165 -0.42 1.37 -15.29
C ALA A 165 0.68 2.45 -15.28
N LYS A 166 0.40 3.60 -15.93
CA LYS A 166 1.31 4.74 -15.99
C LYS A 166 1.67 5.23 -14.59
N ALA A 167 2.97 5.36 -14.33
CA ALA A 167 3.56 5.80 -13.07
C ALA A 167 3.07 5.01 -11.83
N ALA A 168 2.60 3.77 -12.02
CA ALA A 168 2.23 2.90 -10.92
C ALA A 168 3.48 2.37 -10.20
N ILE A 169 3.40 2.27 -8.87
CA ILE A 169 4.46 1.76 -8.01
C ILE A 169 3.94 0.54 -7.24
N ALA A 170 4.67 -0.60 -7.31
CA ALA A 170 4.37 -1.81 -6.56
C ALA A 170 5.65 -2.33 -5.90
N ILE A 171 5.73 -2.28 -4.57
CA ILE A 171 6.91 -2.65 -3.78
C ILE A 171 6.51 -3.67 -2.71
N GLY A 172 7.24 -4.79 -2.66
CA GLY A 172 7.03 -5.84 -1.67
C GLY A 172 6.78 -7.20 -2.29
N THR A 173 5.70 -7.89 -1.91
CA THR A 173 5.45 -9.25 -2.38
C THR A 173 3.99 -9.45 -2.78
N TYR A 174 3.73 -10.00 -3.96
CA TYR A 174 2.40 -10.32 -4.48
C TYR A 174 1.43 -9.12 -4.51
N ASN A 175 1.93 -7.92 -4.78
CA ASN A 175 1.08 -6.74 -4.88
C ASN A 175 0.46 -6.61 -6.29
N ASN A 176 -0.77 -6.09 -6.34
CA ASN A 176 -1.58 -5.99 -7.57
C ASN A 176 -1.69 -7.30 -8.35
N VAL A 177 -1.82 -8.41 -7.65
CA VAL A 177 -2.06 -9.73 -8.24
C VAL A 177 -3.24 -10.43 -7.56
N ASN A 178 -3.97 -11.25 -8.30
CA ASN A 178 -4.97 -12.14 -7.73
C ASN A 178 -4.26 -13.39 -7.21
N TYR A 179 -4.24 -13.57 -5.92
CA TYR A 179 -3.71 -14.77 -5.28
C TYR A 179 -4.86 -15.72 -4.91
N THR A 180 -4.77 -16.96 -5.38
CA THR A 180 -5.67 -18.03 -4.95
C THR A 180 -4.94 -18.92 -3.97
N LYS A 181 -5.42 -19.00 -2.72
CA LYS A 181 -4.82 -19.84 -1.67
C LYS A 181 -4.71 -21.28 -2.14
N GLY A 182 -3.48 -21.81 -2.15
CA GLY A 182 -3.21 -23.19 -2.62
C GLY A 182 -2.88 -23.33 -4.10
N SER A 183 -2.85 -22.25 -4.87
CA SER A 183 -2.35 -22.22 -6.25
C SER A 183 -1.12 -21.33 -6.35
N TRP A 184 -0.07 -21.83 -7.01
CA TRP A 184 1.13 -21.04 -7.34
C TRP A 184 0.91 -20.10 -8.54
N GLN A 185 -0.28 -20.14 -9.13
CA GLN A 185 -0.64 -19.28 -10.26
C GLN A 185 -1.21 -17.96 -9.74
N THR A 186 -0.59 -16.87 -10.13
CA THR A 186 -1.08 -15.51 -9.89
C THR A 186 -1.51 -14.91 -11.23
N THR A 187 -2.68 -14.26 -11.26
CA THR A 187 -3.07 -13.43 -12.39
C THR A 187 -2.86 -11.96 -12.03
N PRO A 188 -2.29 -11.15 -12.93
CA PRO A 188 -2.16 -9.72 -12.69
C PRO A 188 -3.52 -9.08 -12.43
N LYS A 189 -3.58 -8.19 -11.44
CA LYS A 189 -4.70 -7.31 -11.19
C LYS A 189 -4.28 -5.92 -11.67
N PRO A 190 -5.05 -5.24 -12.51
CA PRO A 190 -4.64 -3.94 -13.03
C PRO A 190 -4.30 -2.96 -11.91
N ALA A 191 -3.16 -2.28 -12.03
CA ALA A 191 -2.83 -1.15 -11.18
C ALA A 191 -3.60 0.10 -11.68
N GLY A 192 -3.91 1.04 -10.79
CA GLY A 192 -4.40 2.35 -11.20
C GLY A 192 -3.26 3.23 -11.71
N GLU A 193 -3.53 4.15 -12.62
CA GLU A 193 -2.55 5.18 -12.98
C GLU A 193 -2.13 5.97 -11.74
N TYR A 194 -0.84 6.29 -11.59
CA TYR A 194 -0.26 7.00 -10.44
C TYR A 194 -0.51 6.31 -9.09
N SER A 195 -0.88 5.02 -9.10
CA SER A 195 -1.14 4.29 -7.86
C SER A 195 0.15 3.85 -7.17
N THR A 196 0.09 3.70 -5.85
CA THR A 196 1.22 3.23 -5.04
C THR A 196 0.80 2.05 -4.17
N VAL A 197 1.51 0.92 -4.27
CA VAL A 197 1.35 -0.21 -3.37
C VAL A 197 2.68 -0.51 -2.69
N VAL A 198 2.68 -0.55 -1.37
CA VAL A 198 3.84 -0.96 -0.58
C VAL A 198 3.39 -1.98 0.46
N GLY A 199 3.82 -3.23 0.30
CA GLY A 199 3.42 -4.25 1.27
C GLY A 199 3.38 -5.67 0.72
N ASN A 200 2.43 -6.45 1.23
CA ASN A 200 2.29 -7.86 0.90
C ASN A 200 0.82 -8.20 0.59
N TYR A 201 0.54 -8.80 -0.54
CA TYR A 201 -0.81 -9.13 -1.03
C TYR A 201 -1.76 -7.93 -1.09
N SER A 202 -1.22 -6.73 -1.30
CA SER A 202 -1.98 -5.49 -1.31
C SER A 202 -2.28 -5.03 -2.75
N SER A 203 -3.28 -4.17 -2.92
CA SER A 203 -3.72 -3.75 -4.25
C SER A 203 -4.18 -2.29 -4.27
N ALA A 204 -3.69 -1.51 -5.24
CA ALA A 204 -4.18 -0.17 -5.54
C ALA A 204 -4.61 -0.12 -7.02
N THR A 205 -5.91 -0.22 -7.27
CA THR A 205 -6.49 -0.26 -8.62
C THR A 205 -7.20 1.03 -9.01
N GLY A 206 -7.47 1.90 -8.05
CA GLY A 206 -7.97 3.26 -8.33
C GLY A 206 -6.86 4.18 -8.84
N THR A 207 -7.21 5.13 -9.71
CA THR A 207 -6.29 6.20 -10.13
C THR A 207 -5.82 6.99 -8.91
N SER A 208 -4.52 7.23 -8.76
CA SER A 208 -3.91 7.92 -7.62
C SER A 208 -4.20 7.27 -6.27
N ALA A 209 -4.59 5.99 -6.25
CA ALA A 209 -4.85 5.26 -5.01
C ALA A 209 -3.56 4.77 -4.36
N SER A 210 -3.58 4.65 -3.03
CA SER A 210 -2.43 4.16 -2.26
C SER A 210 -2.83 3.04 -1.30
N ALA A 211 -2.11 1.90 -1.34
CA ALA A 211 -2.31 0.77 -0.45
C ALA A 211 -0.99 0.42 0.26
N MET A 212 -0.96 0.47 1.61
CA MET A 212 0.24 0.25 2.41
C MET A 212 -0.01 -0.79 3.51
N GLY A 213 0.69 -1.91 3.47
CA GLY A 213 0.57 -2.94 4.51
C GLY A 213 0.32 -4.35 3.97
N VAL A 214 -0.51 -5.11 4.66
CA VAL A 214 -0.80 -6.52 4.32
C VAL A 214 -2.29 -6.70 4.04
N TYR A 215 -2.62 -7.28 2.89
CA TYR A 215 -3.99 -7.48 2.41
C TYR A 215 -4.81 -6.19 2.28
N THR A 216 -4.16 -5.04 2.13
CA THR A 216 -4.86 -3.76 1.97
C THR A 216 -5.30 -3.53 0.53
N ASN A 217 -6.49 -2.96 0.35
CA ASN A 217 -7.04 -2.69 -0.97
C ASN A 217 -7.52 -1.24 -1.07
N ALA A 218 -6.96 -0.49 -2.00
CA ALA A 218 -7.37 0.86 -2.36
C ALA A 218 -7.93 0.85 -3.79
N THR A 219 -9.25 0.75 -3.93
CA THR A 219 -9.90 0.56 -5.23
C THR A 219 -10.61 1.80 -5.75
N GLY A 220 -10.95 2.74 -4.88
CA GLY A 220 -11.47 4.04 -5.28
C GLY A 220 -10.39 4.97 -5.81
N ALA A 221 -10.73 5.86 -6.75
CA ALA A 221 -9.82 6.91 -7.18
C ALA A 221 -9.47 7.83 -5.99
N GLY A 222 -8.18 8.16 -5.83
CA GLY A 222 -7.69 8.95 -4.69
C GLY A 222 -7.80 8.27 -3.33
N SER A 223 -8.17 6.99 -3.27
CA SER A 223 -8.36 6.28 -2.00
C SER A 223 -7.05 5.89 -1.32
N PHE A 224 -7.09 5.77 0.01
CA PHE A 224 -5.95 5.37 0.83
C PHE A 224 -6.31 4.24 1.80
N ALA A 225 -5.61 3.11 1.70
CA ALA A 225 -5.75 1.99 2.61
C ALA A 225 -4.41 1.65 3.29
N ALA A 226 -4.35 1.60 4.63
CA ALA A 226 -3.10 1.31 5.33
C ALA A 226 -3.29 0.39 6.55
N GLY A 227 -2.37 -0.56 6.75
CA GLY A 227 -2.34 -1.49 7.88
C GLY A 227 -2.63 -2.94 7.48
N TYR A 228 -3.61 -3.60 8.11
CA TYR A 228 -3.95 -5.00 7.85
C TYR A 228 -5.40 -5.15 7.39
N ASN A 229 -5.62 -5.79 6.24
CA ASN A 229 -6.93 -6.13 5.68
C ASN A 229 -7.92 -4.96 5.62
N ASN A 230 -7.42 -3.77 5.25
CA ASN A 230 -8.27 -2.59 5.07
C ASN A 230 -8.73 -2.46 3.63
N ASN A 231 -9.96 -1.98 3.44
CA ASN A 231 -10.57 -1.79 2.13
C ASN A 231 -11.09 -0.35 1.96
N ALA A 232 -10.39 0.46 1.17
CA ALA A 232 -10.83 1.78 0.74
C ALA A 232 -11.41 1.70 -0.67
N LYS A 233 -12.74 1.52 -0.78
CA LYS A 233 -13.45 1.26 -2.04
C LYS A 233 -14.00 2.52 -2.71
N GLY A 234 -14.42 3.47 -1.92
CA GLY A 234 -14.98 4.72 -2.42
C GLY A 234 -13.91 5.67 -2.95
N GLN A 235 -14.31 6.59 -3.83
CA GLN A 235 -13.46 7.69 -4.26
C GLN A 235 -13.06 8.54 -3.04
N ASN A 236 -11.79 8.99 -2.98
CA ASN A 236 -11.22 9.77 -1.87
C ASN A 236 -11.40 9.12 -0.48
N SER A 237 -11.72 7.84 -0.41
CA SER A 237 -11.96 7.18 0.87
C SER A 237 -10.67 6.78 1.58
N VAL A 238 -10.72 6.74 2.91
CA VAL A 238 -9.59 6.39 3.78
C VAL A 238 -9.95 5.22 4.68
N ALA A 239 -9.10 4.16 4.71
CA ALA A 239 -9.24 3.02 5.60
C ALA A 239 -7.89 2.69 6.25
N ILE A 240 -7.72 3.00 7.54
CA ILE A 240 -6.44 2.86 8.26
C ILE A 240 -6.63 2.02 9.53
N GLY A 241 -5.73 1.05 9.75
CA GLY A 241 -5.70 0.22 10.94
C GLY A 241 -5.85 -1.26 10.62
N SER A 242 -6.87 -1.93 11.14
CA SER A 242 -7.12 -3.35 10.90
C SER A 242 -8.58 -3.63 10.56
N GLU A 243 -8.80 -4.29 9.43
CA GLU A 243 -10.13 -4.78 9.02
C GLU A 243 -11.19 -3.68 8.90
N ASN A 244 -10.77 -2.48 8.48
CA ASN A 244 -11.69 -1.37 8.22
C ASN A 244 -12.18 -1.41 6.76
N THR A 245 -13.41 -0.98 6.54
CA THR A 245 -13.97 -0.84 5.18
C THR A 245 -14.66 0.50 4.99
N SER A 246 -14.18 1.26 4.01
CA SER A 246 -14.76 2.50 3.50
C SER A 246 -15.41 2.21 2.15
N HIS A 247 -16.75 2.04 2.13
CA HIS A 247 -17.45 1.51 0.96
C HIS A 247 -17.71 2.52 -0.15
N VAL A 248 -17.96 3.76 0.20
CA VAL A 248 -18.42 4.81 -0.71
C VAL A 248 -17.52 6.04 -0.65
N ALA A 249 -17.78 7.02 -1.52
CA ALA A 249 -16.94 8.22 -1.62
C ALA A 249 -16.83 9.01 -0.31
N ASP A 250 -15.69 9.66 -0.14
CA ASP A 250 -15.37 10.60 0.92
C ASP A 250 -15.51 10.03 2.34
N THR A 251 -15.46 8.69 2.49
CA THR A 251 -15.56 8.01 3.79
C THR A 251 -14.22 7.88 4.50
N VAL A 252 -14.26 7.95 5.84
CA VAL A 252 -13.09 7.74 6.68
C VAL A 252 -13.35 6.61 7.70
N THR A 253 -12.51 5.57 7.66
CA THR A 253 -12.47 4.54 8.72
C THR A 253 -11.08 4.48 9.32
N LEU A 254 -11.00 4.59 10.65
CA LEU A 254 -9.74 4.59 11.39
C LEU A 254 -9.85 3.72 12.64
N GLY A 255 -8.99 2.73 12.79
CA GLY A 255 -8.94 1.85 13.94
C GLY A 255 -9.14 0.38 13.60
N GLN A 256 -10.13 -0.30 14.19
CA GLN A 256 -10.34 -1.73 13.99
C GLN A 256 -11.82 -2.08 13.72
N PHE A 257 -12.09 -2.87 12.70
CA PHE A 257 -13.44 -3.37 12.34
C PHE A 257 -14.46 -2.26 12.06
N ASN A 258 -14.03 -1.05 11.68
CA ASN A 258 -14.96 0.03 11.36
C ASN A 258 -15.52 -0.13 9.94
N ASN A 259 -16.78 0.23 9.76
CA ASN A 259 -17.49 0.07 8.50
C ASN A 259 -18.27 1.35 8.15
N ALA A 260 -17.81 2.08 7.13
CA ALA A 260 -18.47 3.29 6.65
C ALA A 260 -19.14 3.01 5.30
N LYS A 261 -20.47 3.02 5.28
CA LYS A 261 -21.28 2.76 4.09
C LYS A 261 -22.01 3.99 3.55
N THR A 262 -21.88 5.13 4.19
CA THR A 262 -22.52 6.39 3.80
C THR A 262 -21.50 7.36 3.24
N MET A 263 -21.85 8.10 2.20
CA MET A 263 -21.02 9.17 1.65
C MET A 263 -20.68 10.20 2.74
N GLY A 264 -19.42 10.61 2.84
CA GLY A 264 -18.95 11.49 3.93
C GLY A 264 -18.94 10.85 5.32
N GLY A 265 -19.26 9.56 5.44
CA GLY A 265 -19.33 8.86 6.73
C GLY A 265 -17.99 8.73 7.44
N ILE A 266 -17.95 8.98 8.75
CA ILE A 266 -16.76 8.89 9.60
C ILE A 266 -16.95 7.81 10.66
N SER A 267 -16.10 6.77 10.64
CA SER A 267 -16.11 5.69 11.63
C SER A 267 -14.72 5.54 12.25
N ILE A 268 -14.54 5.97 13.50
CA ILE A 268 -13.23 6.00 14.19
C ILE A 268 -13.30 5.22 15.50
N GLY A 269 -12.34 4.31 15.70
CA GLY A 269 -12.20 3.51 16.91
C GLY A 269 -12.34 2.02 16.64
N LYS A 270 -13.29 1.34 17.30
CA LYS A 270 -13.46 -0.10 17.15
C LYS A 270 -14.91 -0.47 16.88
N ASN A 271 -15.15 -1.25 15.81
CA ASN A 271 -16.44 -1.83 15.48
C ASN A 271 -17.57 -0.78 15.38
N ASN A 272 -17.28 0.37 14.76
CA ASN A 272 -18.29 1.39 14.52
C ASN A 272 -18.89 1.22 13.13
N LEU A 273 -20.16 1.56 12.99
CA LEU A 273 -20.93 1.50 11.75
C LEU A 273 -21.57 2.86 11.43
N THR A 274 -21.35 3.34 10.20
CA THR A 274 -22.19 4.37 9.59
C THR A 274 -22.94 3.76 8.40
N ASP A 275 -24.27 3.84 8.39
CA ASP A 275 -25.11 3.19 7.38
C ASP A 275 -26.43 3.94 7.16
N SER A 276 -26.68 4.42 5.96
CA SER A 276 -27.93 5.07 5.58
C SER A 276 -28.91 4.16 4.85
N SER A 277 -28.68 2.86 4.80
CA SER A 277 -29.50 1.92 4.02
C SER A 277 -30.97 1.80 4.47
N ASN A 278 -31.30 2.32 5.64
CA ASN A 278 -32.65 2.24 6.24
C ASN A 278 -33.48 3.52 6.10
N ASP A 279 -33.01 4.56 5.44
CA ASP A 279 -33.74 5.85 5.34
C ASP A 279 -34.81 5.89 4.24
N GLY A 280 -35.01 4.78 3.52
CA GLY A 280 -35.99 4.66 2.44
C GLY A 280 -35.65 5.45 1.17
N ARG A 281 -34.51 6.13 1.15
CA ARG A 281 -33.98 6.84 -0.02
C ARG A 281 -32.92 5.99 -0.68
N ASN A 282 -33.03 5.81 -1.99
CA ASN A 282 -32.03 5.05 -2.77
C ASN A 282 -30.65 5.75 -2.64
N ALA A 283 -29.75 5.14 -1.90
CA ALA A 283 -28.35 5.58 -1.70
C ALA A 283 -27.55 5.74 -3.02
N ALA A 284 -28.13 5.39 -4.14
CA ALA A 284 -27.46 5.40 -5.46
C ALA A 284 -27.54 6.74 -6.20
N ASN A 285 -28.34 7.72 -5.78
CA ASN A 285 -28.67 8.84 -6.67
C ASN A 285 -28.84 10.23 -6.04
N THR A 286 -28.49 10.44 -4.78
CA THR A 286 -28.54 11.79 -4.23
C THR A 286 -27.15 12.22 -3.78
N ARG A 287 -26.67 13.33 -4.36
CA ARG A 287 -25.56 14.16 -3.87
C ARG A 287 -25.92 14.78 -2.49
N ASP A 288 -26.82 14.16 -1.76
CA ASP A 288 -27.23 14.64 -0.46
C ASP A 288 -26.17 14.24 0.55
N GLU A 289 -25.59 15.24 1.15
CA GLU A 289 -24.53 15.27 2.13
C GLU A 289 -24.93 14.51 3.41
N ASN A 290 -25.02 13.19 3.34
CA ASN A 290 -25.40 12.32 4.45
C ASN A 290 -24.19 12.01 5.33
N SER A 291 -23.74 12.98 6.09
CA SER A 291 -22.55 12.83 6.96
C SER A 291 -22.94 12.17 8.28
N GLN A 292 -22.66 10.88 8.40
CA GLN A 292 -22.79 10.17 9.67
C GLN A 292 -21.45 10.08 10.38
N ILE A 293 -21.47 10.21 11.69
CA ILE A 293 -20.27 10.14 12.53
C ILE A 293 -20.47 9.06 13.61
N ALA A 294 -19.58 8.05 13.62
CA ALA A 294 -19.52 7.03 14.65
C ALA A 294 -18.10 6.97 15.23
N ILE A 295 -17.91 7.47 16.45
CA ILE A 295 -16.59 7.57 17.10
C ILE A 295 -16.58 6.85 18.44
N GLY A 296 -15.64 5.92 18.64
CA GLY A 296 -15.43 5.20 19.88
C GLY A 296 -15.50 3.68 19.70
N ARG A 297 -16.37 2.98 20.43
CA ARG A 297 -16.47 1.53 20.35
C ARG A 297 -17.90 1.03 20.27
N ASP A 298 -18.16 0.16 19.30
CA ASP A 298 -19.48 -0.48 19.10
C ASP A 298 -20.61 0.54 18.89
N ASN A 299 -20.32 1.65 18.18
CA ASN A 299 -21.31 2.69 17.91
C ASN A 299 -21.97 2.48 16.54
N VAL A 300 -23.22 2.84 16.45
CA VAL A 300 -24.04 2.76 15.24
C VAL A 300 -24.67 4.11 14.94
N ALA A 301 -24.36 4.67 13.79
CA ALA A 301 -24.99 5.88 13.25
C ALA A 301 -25.69 5.51 11.94
N THR A 302 -27.03 5.55 11.95
CA THR A 302 -27.87 5.21 10.78
C THR A 302 -28.84 6.35 10.51
N HIS A 303 -29.23 6.54 9.27
CA HIS A 303 -30.02 7.69 8.81
C HIS A 303 -29.22 9.00 8.66
N LEU A 304 -29.87 10.02 8.14
CA LEU A 304 -29.26 11.29 7.74
C LEU A 304 -28.67 12.05 8.94
N ASP A 305 -27.46 12.59 8.77
CA ASP A 305 -26.81 13.53 9.68
C ASP A 305 -26.74 13.09 11.15
N THR A 306 -26.58 11.77 11.37
CA THR A 306 -26.53 11.21 12.73
C THR A 306 -25.13 11.23 13.32
N ILE A 307 -25.05 11.47 14.63
CA ILE A 307 -23.81 11.47 15.39
C ILE A 307 -23.90 10.48 16.56
N ALA A 308 -23.02 9.47 16.58
CA ALA A 308 -22.91 8.50 17.66
C ALA A 308 -21.48 8.49 18.21
N ILE A 309 -21.25 9.08 19.36
CA ILE A 309 -19.92 9.22 19.99
C ILE A 309 -19.93 8.53 21.36
N GLY A 310 -19.02 7.55 21.54
CA GLY A 310 -18.84 6.90 22.83
C GLY A 310 -18.68 5.39 22.76
N ARG A 311 -19.45 4.67 23.58
CA ARG A 311 -19.42 3.21 23.63
C ARG A 311 -20.81 2.59 23.59
N GLU A 312 -21.06 1.70 22.67
CA GLU A 312 -22.34 1.01 22.52
C GLU A 312 -23.51 2.04 22.36
N THR A 313 -23.29 3.11 21.57
CA THR A 313 -24.29 4.15 21.29
C THR A 313 -24.99 3.89 19.97
N THR A 314 -26.27 4.28 19.88
CA THR A 314 -27.07 4.16 18.66
C THR A 314 -27.79 5.48 18.36
N ALA A 315 -27.43 6.11 17.24
CA ALA A 315 -28.13 7.25 16.66
C ALA A 315 -28.86 6.77 15.41
N SER A 316 -30.19 6.69 15.46
CA SER A 316 -31.03 6.11 14.40
C SER A 316 -32.21 6.98 13.96
N GLY A 317 -32.49 8.10 14.60
CA GLY A 317 -33.38 9.15 14.05
C GLY A 317 -32.62 10.11 13.16
N SER A 318 -33.19 10.61 12.06
CA SER A 318 -32.55 11.61 11.21
C SER A 318 -32.17 12.84 12.01
N GLY A 319 -30.95 13.37 11.85
CA GLY A 319 -30.44 14.51 12.62
C GLY A 319 -30.19 14.19 14.10
N SER A 320 -30.24 12.92 14.54
CA SER A 320 -30.08 12.59 15.95
C SER A 320 -28.62 12.59 16.40
N THR A 321 -28.41 12.97 17.67
CA THR A 321 -27.09 13.03 18.29
C THR A 321 -27.06 12.21 19.58
N VAL A 322 -26.05 11.32 19.68
CA VAL A 322 -25.80 10.51 20.88
C VAL A 322 -24.37 10.73 21.36
N VAL A 323 -24.19 11.06 22.64
CA VAL A 323 -22.88 11.17 23.26
C VAL A 323 -22.87 10.44 24.61
N GLY A 324 -21.96 9.47 24.77
CA GLY A 324 -21.80 8.79 26.06
C GLY A 324 -21.60 7.29 25.97
N ALA A 325 -22.21 6.54 26.89
CA ALA A 325 -22.13 5.09 26.88
C ALA A 325 -23.51 4.45 27.04
N ARG A 326 -23.86 3.53 26.12
CA ARG A 326 -25.17 2.85 26.11
C ARG A 326 -26.33 3.83 26.07
N ALA A 327 -26.24 4.78 25.19
CA ALA A 327 -27.28 5.77 24.93
C ALA A 327 -27.89 5.55 23.54
N GLU A 328 -29.15 5.98 23.36
CA GLU A 328 -29.91 5.77 22.12
C GLU A 328 -30.75 7.02 21.80
N ALA A 329 -30.63 7.51 20.58
CA ALA A 329 -31.48 8.57 20.03
C ALA A 329 -32.14 8.03 18.75
N SER A 330 -33.40 7.66 18.86
CA SER A 330 -34.17 7.05 17.77
C SER A 330 -35.27 7.98 17.22
N GLY A 331 -35.57 9.06 17.90
CA GLY A 331 -36.45 10.10 17.36
C GLY A 331 -35.70 11.03 16.39
N ASP A 332 -36.35 11.51 15.35
CA ASP A 332 -35.76 12.51 14.46
C ASP A 332 -35.41 13.80 15.24
N ASN A 333 -34.23 14.38 14.94
CA ASN A 333 -33.65 15.53 15.62
C ASN A 333 -33.55 15.37 17.15
N SER A 334 -33.45 14.11 17.64
CA SER A 334 -33.35 13.84 19.07
C SER A 334 -31.93 13.88 19.60
N ILE A 335 -31.77 14.20 20.88
CA ILE A 335 -30.46 14.30 21.54
C ILE A 335 -30.45 13.39 22.78
N ALA A 336 -29.51 12.46 22.85
CA ALA A 336 -29.28 11.61 24.02
C ALA A 336 -27.83 11.76 24.52
N ILE A 337 -27.64 12.38 25.68
CA ILE A 337 -26.32 12.61 26.29
C ILE A 337 -26.27 12.02 27.70
N GLY A 338 -25.31 11.13 27.93
CA GLY A 338 -25.11 10.54 29.23
C GLY A 338 -24.62 9.11 29.17
N GLN A 339 -24.63 8.44 30.30
CA GLN A 339 -24.16 7.06 30.37
C GLN A 339 -25.12 6.14 31.12
N SER A 340 -25.03 4.87 30.76
CA SER A 340 -25.74 3.80 31.46
C SER A 340 -24.79 2.64 31.77
N GLY A 341 -24.93 2.03 32.93
CA GLY A 341 -24.22 0.80 33.31
C GLY A 341 -24.74 -0.41 32.52
N LYS A 342 -23.94 -1.46 32.45
CA LYS A 342 -24.38 -2.75 31.89
C LYS A 342 -25.51 -3.32 32.78
N GLY A 343 -26.63 -3.69 32.18
CA GLY A 343 -27.83 -4.14 32.93
C GLY A 343 -28.76 -3.05 33.46
N SER A 344 -28.38 -1.77 33.32
CA SER A 344 -29.20 -0.64 33.69
C SER A 344 -29.99 -0.08 32.49
N PRO A 345 -31.11 0.64 32.73
CA PRO A 345 -31.84 1.31 31.65
C PRO A 345 -30.93 2.25 30.85
N LYS A 346 -31.09 2.28 29.52
CA LYS A 346 -30.34 3.18 28.65
C LYS A 346 -30.74 4.64 28.86
N VAL A 347 -29.89 5.57 28.43
CA VAL A 347 -30.28 6.93 28.11
C VAL A 347 -31.04 6.86 26.79
N ILE A 348 -32.29 7.35 26.74
CA ILE A 348 -33.16 7.21 25.57
C ILE A 348 -33.80 8.57 25.20
N ALA A 349 -33.60 8.96 23.95
CA ALA A 349 -34.35 10.03 23.32
C ALA A 349 -35.07 9.46 22.09
N SER A 350 -36.33 9.02 22.26
CA SER A 350 -37.09 8.35 21.20
C SER A 350 -38.22 9.18 20.63
N GLY A 351 -38.62 10.25 21.30
CA GLY A 351 -39.58 11.22 20.73
C GLY A 351 -38.93 12.09 19.64
N VAL A 352 -39.66 12.46 18.61
CA VAL A 352 -39.22 13.46 17.64
C VAL A 352 -38.90 14.78 18.36
N ASN A 353 -37.76 15.41 18.07
CA ASN A 353 -37.26 16.62 18.72
C ASN A 353 -37.06 16.47 20.25
N SER A 354 -36.89 15.24 20.76
CA SER A 354 -36.75 15.01 22.20
C SER A 354 -35.28 15.15 22.68
N ILE A 355 -35.13 15.52 23.96
CA ILE A 355 -33.80 15.70 24.58
C ILE A 355 -33.75 14.90 25.90
N ALA A 356 -32.77 13.94 25.98
CA ALA A 356 -32.52 13.18 27.19
C ALA A 356 -31.04 13.38 27.62
N ILE A 357 -30.86 14.09 28.76
CA ILE A 357 -29.51 14.38 29.29
C ILE A 357 -29.42 13.85 30.74
N GLY A 358 -28.39 13.03 30.98
CA GLY A 358 -28.11 12.47 32.30
C GLY A 358 -28.08 10.94 32.32
N MET A 359 -27.67 10.40 33.44
CA MET A 359 -27.58 8.93 33.60
C MET A 359 -29.00 8.32 33.59
N GLN A 360 -29.27 7.39 32.69
CA GLN A 360 -30.59 6.69 32.57
C GLN A 360 -31.79 7.63 32.32
N SER A 361 -31.57 8.82 31.81
CA SER A 361 -32.64 9.74 31.44
C SER A 361 -33.42 9.20 30.21
N GLN A 362 -34.75 9.46 30.16
CA GLN A 362 -35.61 8.98 29.10
C GLN A 362 -36.57 10.09 28.65
N ALA A 363 -36.47 10.56 27.41
CA ALA A 363 -37.37 11.47 26.75
C ALA A 363 -38.05 10.74 25.59
N THR A 364 -39.28 10.26 25.82
CA THR A 364 -39.97 9.41 24.86
C THR A 364 -41.16 10.11 24.17
N GLY A 365 -41.64 11.21 24.76
CA GLY A 365 -42.68 12.05 24.14
C GLY A 365 -42.09 12.93 23.01
N GLU A 366 -42.94 13.33 22.06
CA GLU A 366 -42.63 14.34 21.06
C GLU A 366 -42.24 15.66 21.73
N ALA A 367 -41.11 16.25 21.36
CA ALA A 367 -40.53 17.48 21.93
C ALA A 367 -40.37 17.44 23.47
N ALA A 368 -40.23 16.24 24.03
CA ALA A 368 -40.05 16.05 25.48
C ALA A 368 -38.60 16.32 25.91
N ILE A 369 -38.41 16.85 27.11
CA ILE A 369 -37.12 17.13 27.75
C ILE A 369 -37.01 16.34 29.04
N ALA A 370 -36.01 15.47 29.15
CA ALA A 370 -35.65 14.75 30.38
C ALA A 370 -34.22 15.07 30.77
N GLU A 371 -34.01 15.91 31.75
CA GLU A 371 -32.69 16.31 32.24
C GLU A 371 -32.51 15.93 33.72
N GLY A 372 -31.47 15.15 33.98
CA GLY A 372 -31.11 14.63 35.30
C GLY A 372 -31.09 13.12 35.37
N ALA A 373 -30.44 12.57 36.43
CA ALA A 373 -30.29 11.13 36.58
C ALA A 373 -31.64 10.43 36.81
N GLY A 374 -32.02 9.52 35.93
CA GLY A 374 -33.25 8.76 36.01
C GLY A 374 -34.52 9.58 35.72
N SER A 375 -34.40 10.78 35.16
CA SER A 375 -35.54 11.59 34.74
C SER A 375 -36.31 10.95 33.59
N ARG A 376 -37.62 11.13 33.53
CA ARG A 376 -38.48 10.55 32.48
C ARG A 376 -39.54 11.55 32.00
N ALA A 377 -39.52 11.87 30.72
CA ALA A 377 -40.52 12.71 30.08
C ALA A 377 -41.22 11.89 28.98
N GLY A 378 -42.40 11.35 29.30
CA GLY A 378 -43.18 10.47 28.41
C GLY A 378 -44.27 11.21 27.66
N GLY A 379 -44.76 12.31 28.20
CA GLY A 379 -45.79 13.11 27.55
C GLY A 379 -45.27 13.98 26.41
N LYS A 380 -46.14 14.31 25.43
CA LYS A 380 -45.85 15.31 24.39
C LYS A 380 -45.58 16.64 25.05
N TYR A 381 -44.47 17.30 24.69
CA TYR A 381 -43.99 18.55 25.33
C TYR A 381 -43.66 18.40 26.83
N GLY A 382 -43.58 17.16 27.34
CA GLY A 382 -43.29 16.92 28.75
C GLY A 382 -41.90 17.38 29.13
N VAL A 383 -41.78 18.08 30.29
CA VAL A 383 -40.48 18.55 30.81
C VAL A 383 -40.24 17.96 32.21
N ALA A 384 -39.22 17.11 32.33
CA ALA A 384 -38.78 16.47 33.58
C ALA A 384 -37.37 16.93 33.91
N LEU A 385 -37.21 17.88 34.82
CA LEU A 385 -35.94 18.42 35.27
C LEU A 385 -35.58 17.92 36.68
N GLY A 386 -34.40 17.42 36.88
CA GLY A 386 -33.90 16.92 38.16
C GLY A 386 -33.85 15.39 38.26
N ARG A 387 -33.29 14.91 39.38
CA ARG A 387 -33.12 13.48 39.59
C ARG A 387 -34.45 12.77 39.79
N THR A 388 -34.68 11.68 39.04
CA THR A 388 -35.86 10.79 39.11
C THR A 388 -37.23 11.50 38.89
N THR A 389 -37.23 12.70 38.32
CA THR A 389 -38.44 13.42 37.96
C THR A 389 -39.20 12.72 36.82
N LYS A 390 -40.54 12.92 36.82
CA LYS A 390 -41.41 12.36 35.79
C LYS A 390 -42.37 13.40 35.25
N ALA A 391 -42.52 13.44 33.92
CA ALA A 391 -43.54 14.23 33.23
C ALA A 391 -44.30 13.26 32.29
N ASN A 392 -45.49 12.84 32.61
CA ASN A 392 -46.24 11.80 31.91
C ASN A 392 -47.41 12.38 31.07
N ALA A 393 -47.72 13.65 31.22
CA ALA A 393 -48.77 14.33 30.47
C ALA A 393 -48.24 15.65 29.88
#